data_cec1adb7bcdd354b3ecebc6b66d5e88a
#
_entry.id   cec1adb7bcdd354b3ecebc6b66d5e88a
#
_cell.length_a   1.000
_cell.length_b   1.000
_cell.length_c   1.000
_cell.angle_alpha   90.00
_cell.angle_beta   90.00
_cell.angle_gamma   90.00
#
_symmetry.space_group_name_H-M   'P 1'
#
loop_
_entity.id
_entity.type
_entity.pdbx_description
1 polymer ?
#
loop_
_entity_poly.entity_id
_entity_poly.type
_entity_poly.pdbx_seq_one_letter_code
_entity_poly.pdbx_strand_id
1 'polypeptide(L)'
;TGTLRAFQQANSLHQMPVNLIGVAISTAFFPKLTEQVNEDSSEFNGTFRHALRMIIWISLPVSVIAFFARGYIVSFIKNSGNPVIASVLGSLVVSIFAQSIFHIASRGFYARQDTKTPFVVSIFAVGFTMALSVIFAITGFGPDGLGWAQSIGALAEIIILLTILNARAKFQLLDKTFWLAIFRMMIASFFTAIAAYFMTKLLPLRAT
;
A
#
# COMPACT_ATOMS: atom_id res chain seq x y z
N THR A 1 -17.01 -19.08 -9.90
CA THR A 1 -15.78 -19.07 -10.72
C THR A 1 -15.45 -17.69 -11.29
N GLY A 2 -16.43 -16.86 -11.68
CA GLY A 2 -16.21 -15.51 -12.23
C GLY A 2 -15.62 -14.50 -11.21
N THR A 3 -16.10 -14.53 -9.98
CA THR A 3 -15.69 -13.65 -8.87
C THR A 3 -14.19 -13.81 -8.56
N LEU A 4 -13.72 -15.05 -8.45
CA LEU A 4 -12.31 -15.32 -8.15
C LEU A 4 -11.39 -14.85 -9.27
N ARG A 5 -11.79 -15.03 -10.53
CA ARG A 5 -11.04 -14.52 -11.68
C ARG A 5 -10.97 -12.99 -11.69
N ALA A 6 -12.08 -12.31 -11.38
CA ALA A 6 -12.10 -10.86 -11.29
C ALA A 6 -11.17 -10.34 -10.18
N PHE A 7 -11.19 -10.98 -9.01
CA PHE A 7 -10.27 -10.66 -7.92
C PHE A 7 -8.80 -10.88 -8.31
N GLN A 8 -8.45 -12.02 -8.90
CA GLN A 8 -7.09 -12.31 -9.35
C GLN A 8 -6.57 -11.28 -10.36
N GLN A 9 -7.42 -10.86 -11.29
CA GLN A 9 -7.07 -9.86 -12.29
C GLN A 9 -6.87 -8.47 -11.66
N ALA A 10 -7.78 -8.05 -10.78
CA ALA A 10 -7.63 -6.80 -10.04
C ALA A 10 -6.38 -6.82 -9.15
N ASN A 11 -6.12 -7.95 -8.49
CA ASN A 11 -4.92 -8.12 -7.66
C ASN A 11 -3.62 -8.05 -8.49
N SER A 12 -3.60 -8.59 -9.71
CA SER A 12 -2.44 -8.46 -10.59
C SER A 12 -2.18 -7.00 -11.00
N LEU A 13 -3.24 -6.22 -11.24
CA LEU A 13 -3.13 -4.81 -11.59
C LEU A 13 -2.65 -3.97 -10.40
N HIS A 14 -3.16 -4.23 -9.20
CA HIS A 14 -2.77 -3.53 -7.99
C HIS A 14 -1.32 -3.83 -7.59
N GLN A 15 -0.79 -5.03 -7.88
CA GLN A 15 0.59 -5.40 -7.59
C GLN A 15 1.62 -4.61 -8.42
N MET A 16 1.26 -4.12 -9.61
CA MET A 16 2.18 -3.36 -10.45
C MET A 16 2.74 -2.10 -9.75
N PRO A 17 1.91 -1.16 -9.27
CA PRO A 17 2.42 0.00 -8.55
C PRO A 17 3.11 -0.35 -7.23
N VAL A 18 2.66 -1.40 -6.52
CA VAL A 18 3.32 -1.87 -5.29
C VAL A 18 4.76 -2.29 -5.56
N ASN A 19 4.98 -3.10 -6.60
CA ASN A 19 6.32 -3.56 -6.97
C ASN A 19 7.20 -2.41 -7.47
N LEU A 20 6.64 -1.52 -8.29
CA LEU A 20 7.38 -0.40 -8.84
C LEU A 20 7.81 0.62 -7.76
N ILE A 21 6.98 0.87 -6.77
CA ILE A 21 7.23 1.87 -5.74
C ILE A 21 7.85 1.21 -4.50
N GLY A 22 7.13 0.27 -3.90
CA GLY A 22 7.49 -0.34 -2.63
C GLY A 22 8.76 -1.17 -2.72
N VAL A 23 8.81 -2.11 -3.65
CA VAL A 23 9.95 -3.02 -3.80
C VAL A 23 11.17 -2.28 -4.32
N ALA A 24 11.04 -1.45 -5.37
CA ALA A 24 12.19 -0.77 -5.97
C ALA A 24 12.86 0.19 -4.99
N ILE A 25 12.09 1.07 -4.33
CA ILE A 25 12.66 2.04 -3.37
C ILE A 25 13.24 1.31 -2.16
N SER A 26 12.51 0.35 -1.57
CA SER A 26 13.01 -0.38 -0.41
C SER A 26 14.29 -1.17 -0.70
N THR A 27 14.42 -1.71 -1.90
CA THR A 27 15.64 -2.44 -2.33
C THR A 27 16.81 -1.49 -2.53
N ALA A 28 16.58 -0.30 -3.09
CA ALA A 28 17.63 0.70 -3.28
C ALA A 28 18.18 1.25 -1.95
N PHE A 29 17.34 1.39 -0.93
CA PHE A 29 17.76 1.87 0.39
C PHE A 29 18.34 0.78 1.30
N PHE A 30 18.08 -0.50 1.01
CA PHE A 30 18.46 -1.61 1.88
C PHE A 30 19.98 -1.72 2.18
N PRO A 31 20.89 -1.61 1.19
CA PRO A 31 22.33 -1.65 1.48
C PRO A 31 22.75 -0.58 2.50
N LYS A 32 22.29 0.66 2.29
CA LYS A 32 22.60 1.77 3.20
C LYS A 32 22.05 1.55 4.61
N LEU A 33 20.85 0.98 4.72
CA LEU A 33 20.25 0.63 6.01
C LEU A 33 21.06 -0.45 6.75
N THR A 34 21.63 -1.43 6.04
CA THR A 34 22.44 -2.49 6.64
C THR A 34 23.79 -1.99 7.12
N GLU A 35 24.43 -1.06 6.44
CA GLU A 35 25.66 -0.41 6.86
C GLU A 35 25.42 0.38 8.17
N GLN A 36 24.39 1.22 8.21
CA GLN A 36 24.13 2.15 9.29
C GLN A 36 23.61 1.50 10.58
N VAL A 37 23.13 0.28 10.55
CA VAL A 37 22.62 -0.42 11.75
C VAL A 37 23.70 -0.59 12.82
N ASN A 38 24.94 -0.82 12.41
CA ASN A 38 26.07 -1.10 13.32
C ASN A 38 26.86 0.17 13.68
N GLU A 39 26.77 1.23 12.89
CA GLU A 39 27.59 2.44 13.04
C GLU A 39 26.88 3.49 13.89
N ASP A 40 25.71 3.94 13.48
CA ASP A 40 24.94 4.96 14.21
C ASP A 40 23.42 4.76 14.03
N SER A 41 22.74 4.55 15.13
CA SER A 41 21.26 4.42 15.13
C SER A 41 20.55 5.71 14.69
N SER A 42 21.17 6.87 14.78
CA SER A 42 20.61 8.15 14.33
C SER A 42 20.59 8.24 12.81
N GLU A 43 21.66 7.81 12.14
CA GLU A 43 21.75 7.77 10.69
C GLU A 43 20.80 6.73 10.09
N PHE A 44 20.71 5.54 10.68
CA PHE A 44 19.71 4.54 10.29
C PHE A 44 18.29 5.11 10.32
N ASN A 45 17.92 5.76 11.43
CA ASN A 45 16.59 6.33 11.58
C ASN A 45 16.33 7.45 10.57
N GLY A 46 17.35 8.26 10.26
CA GLY A 46 17.28 9.31 9.22
C GLY A 46 17.03 8.72 7.83
N THR A 47 17.83 7.73 7.43
CA THR A 47 17.72 7.04 6.13
C THR A 47 16.38 6.30 6.00
N PHE A 48 15.98 5.57 7.05
CA PHE A 48 14.69 4.86 7.05
C PHE A 48 13.51 5.83 6.90
N ARG A 49 13.51 6.93 7.67
CA ARG A 49 12.47 7.98 7.58
C ARG A 49 12.43 8.62 6.20
N HIS A 50 13.58 8.85 5.58
CA HIS A 50 13.65 9.41 4.22
C HIS A 50 13.02 8.45 3.20
N ALA A 51 13.41 7.17 3.22
CA ALA A 51 12.84 6.15 2.34
C ALA A 51 11.33 5.98 2.55
N LEU A 52 10.87 5.97 3.80
CA LEU A 52 9.45 5.88 4.15
C LEU A 52 8.67 7.09 3.59
N ARG A 53 9.20 8.31 3.73
CA ARG A 53 8.59 9.52 3.17
C ARG A 53 8.51 9.46 1.65
N MET A 54 9.56 9.00 0.96
CA MET A 54 9.54 8.83 -0.50
C MET A 54 8.43 7.87 -0.95
N ILE A 55 8.33 6.71 -0.28
CA ILE A 55 7.29 5.72 -0.60
C ILE A 55 5.89 6.33 -0.39
N ILE A 56 5.64 6.98 0.73
CA ILE A 56 4.35 7.61 1.03
C ILE A 56 4.04 8.70 -0.01
N TRP A 57 5.02 9.54 -0.34
CA TRP A 57 4.84 10.65 -1.27
C TRP A 57 4.45 10.19 -2.68
N ILE A 58 4.95 9.03 -3.12
CA ILE A 58 4.63 8.48 -4.45
C ILE A 58 3.40 7.58 -4.39
N SER A 59 3.32 6.66 -3.41
CA SER A 59 2.25 5.65 -3.35
C SER A 59 0.88 6.25 -3.06
N LEU A 60 0.81 7.34 -2.29
CA LEU A 60 -0.46 7.96 -1.90
C LEU A 60 -1.16 8.61 -3.10
N PRO A 61 -0.52 9.51 -3.92
CA PRO A 61 -1.13 10.01 -5.14
C PRO A 61 -1.42 8.91 -6.16
N VAL A 62 -0.53 7.92 -6.32
CA VAL A 62 -0.76 6.79 -7.24
C VAL A 62 -1.98 5.98 -6.83
N SER A 63 -2.18 5.73 -5.54
CA SER A 63 -3.39 5.07 -5.04
C SER A 63 -4.65 5.88 -5.36
N VAL A 64 -4.61 7.19 -5.14
CA VAL A 64 -5.73 8.10 -5.48
C VAL A 64 -6.05 8.07 -6.98
N ILE A 65 -5.03 8.20 -7.83
CA ILE A 65 -5.20 8.12 -9.29
C ILE A 65 -5.77 6.75 -9.68
N ALA A 66 -5.25 5.65 -9.13
CA ALA A 66 -5.74 4.30 -9.40
C ALA A 66 -7.22 4.15 -9.03
N PHE A 67 -7.67 4.77 -7.94
CA PHE A 67 -9.08 4.76 -7.53
C PHE A 67 -9.99 5.42 -8.57
N PHE A 68 -9.68 6.63 -9.02
CA PHE A 68 -10.50 7.36 -9.98
C PHE A 68 -10.36 6.79 -11.40
N ALA A 69 -9.17 6.34 -11.78
CA ALA A 69 -8.88 5.80 -13.10
C ALA A 69 -9.17 4.29 -13.24
N ARG A 70 -9.67 3.61 -12.20
CA ARG A 70 -9.85 2.15 -12.18
C ARG A 70 -10.60 1.58 -13.38
N GLY A 71 -11.66 2.27 -13.82
CA GLY A 71 -12.43 1.87 -14.99
C GLY A 71 -11.61 1.96 -16.29
N TYR A 72 -10.86 3.05 -16.46
CA TYR A 72 -10.00 3.24 -17.62
C TYR A 72 -8.83 2.23 -17.64
N ILE A 73 -8.20 1.99 -16.48
CA ILE A 73 -7.11 1.00 -16.35
C ILE A 73 -7.59 -0.38 -16.79
N VAL A 74 -8.77 -0.80 -16.30
CA VAL A 74 -9.35 -2.11 -16.65
C VAL A 74 -9.74 -2.18 -18.11
N SER A 75 -10.35 -1.12 -18.66
CA SER A 75 -10.76 -1.06 -20.08
C SER A 75 -9.54 -1.09 -21.01
N PHE A 76 -8.49 -0.35 -20.69
CA PHE A 76 -7.26 -0.28 -21.49
C PHE A 76 -6.51 -1.60 -21.55
N ILE A 77 -6.40 -2.31 -20.42
CA ILE A 77 -5.61 -3.54 -20.34
C ILE A 77 -6.40 -4.75 -20.85
N LYS A 78 -7.71 -4.78 -20.65
CA LYS A 78 -8.56 -5.96 -20.94
C LYS A 78 -9.50 -5.79 -22.12
N ASN A 79 -9.52 -4.65 -22.77
CA ASN A 79 -10.37 -4.34 -23.94
C ASN A 79 -11.87 -4.65 -23.77
N SER A 80 -12.35 -4.93 -22.55
CA SER A 80 -13.71 -5.38 -22.24
C SER A 80 -14.35 -4.70 -21.04
N GLY A 81 -13.66 -3.76 -20.38
CA GLY A 81 -14.20 -2.88 -19.32
C GLY A 81 -15.06 -3.58 -18.26
N ASN A 82 -14.63 -4.73 -17.73
CA ASN A 82 -15.45 -5.48 -16.78
C ASN A 82 -15.64 -4.67 -15.47
N PRO A 83 -16.87 -4.22 -15.15
CA PRO A 83 -17.13 -3.36 -14.01
C PRO A 83 -16.81 -4.03 -12.67
N VAL A 84 -16.91 -5.36 -12.59
CA VAL A 84 -16.57 -6.12 -11.39
C VAL A 84 -15.06 -6.04 -11.09
N ILE A 85 -14.19 -6.10 -12.11
CA ILE A 85 -12.74 -5.96 -11.93
C ILE A 85 -12.41 -4.53 -11.47
N ALA A 86 -13.06 -3.53 -12.04
CA ALA A 86 -12.86 -2.13 -11.66
C ALA A 86 -13.32 -1.86 -10.22
N SER A 87 -14.43 -2.46 -9.79
CA SER A 87 -14.94 -2.35 -8.41
C SER A 87 -13.95 -2.98 -7.42
N VAL A 88 -13.52 -4.21 -7.68
CA VAL A 88 -12.52 -4.90 -6.84
C VAL A 88 -11.17 -4.16 -6.82
N LEU A 89 -10.74 -3.60 -7.96
CA LEU A 89 -9.53 -2.76 -7.98
C LEU A 89 -9.69 -1.53 -7.09
N GLY A 90 -10.89 -0.92 -7.08
CA GLY A 90 -11.22 0.19 -6.20
C GLY A 90 -11.09 -0.16 -4.70
N SER A 91 -11.53 -1.35 -4.30
CA SER A 91 -11.39 -1.82 -2.91
C SER A 91 -9.94 -2.19 -2.53
N LEU A 92 -9.09 -2.51 -3.51
CA LEU A 92 -7.66 -2.81 -3.32
C LEU A 92 -6.75 -1.58 -3.29
N VAL A 93 -7.25 -0.40 -3.64
CA VAL A 93 -6.41 0.82 -3.76
C VAL A 93 -5.69 1.17 -2.47
N VAL A 94 -6.35 1.02 -1.32
CA VAL A 94 -5.73 1.29 -0.01
C VAL A 94 -4.59 0.32 0.26
N SER A 95 -4.67 -0.92 -0.23
CA SER A 95 -3.59 -1.89 -0.09
C SER A 95 -2.35 -1.55 -0.93
N ILE A 96 -2.47 -0.77 -2.02
CA ILE A 96 -1.30 -0.26 -2.77
C ILE A 96 -0.40 0.55 -1.84
N PHE A 97 -0.99 1.51 -1.13
CA PHE A 97 -0.28 2.34 -0.17
C PHE A 97 0.30 1.50 0.98
N ALA A 98 -0.52 0.67 1.61
CA ALA A 98 -0.13 -0.14 2.75
C ALA A 98 1.00 -1.12 2.41
N GLN A 99 0.88 -1.87 1.32
CA GLN A 99 1.89 -2.84 0.90
C GLN A 99 3.20 -2.17 0.44
N SER A 100 3.12 -1.00 -0.18
CA SER A 100 4.33 -0.23 -0.51
C SER A 100 5.13 0.13 0.74
N ILE A 101 4.46 0.53 1.83
CA ILE A 101 5.11 0.80 3.13
C ILE A 101 5.62 -0.48 3.78
N PHE A 102 4.89 -1.59 3.65
CA PHE A 102 5.31 -2.89 4.20
C PHE A 102 6.70 -3.29 3.71
N HIS A 103 7.03 -3.06 2.44
CA HIS A 103 8.33 -3.40 1.89
C HIS A 103 9.49 -2.68 2.59
N ILE A 104 9.38 -1.39 2.86
CA ILE A 104 10.44 -0.66 3.58
C ILE A 104 10.44 -1.00 5.08
N ALA A 105 9.28 -1.20 5.69
CA ALA A 105 9.19 -1.60 7.09
C ALA A 105 9.89 -2.95 7.32
N SER A 106 9.61 -3.95 6.47
CA SER A 106 10.28 -5.27 6.52
C SER A 106 11.79 -5.16 6.32
N ARG A 107 12.26 -4.32 5.39
CA ARG A 107 13.70 -4.07 5.18
C ARG A 107 14.35 -3.43 6.41
N GLY A 108 13.64 -2.56 7.13
CA GLY A 108 14.11 -1.99 8.39
C GLY A 108 14.38 -3.06 9.47
N PHE A 109 13.54 -4.10 9.55
CA PHE A 109 13.78 -5.25 10.43
C PHE A 109 14.89 -6.15 9.92
N TYR A 110 14.94 -6.45 8.61
CA TYR A 110 15.97 -7.30 8.01
C TYR A 110 17.37 -6.70 8.15
N ALA A 111 17.50 -5.39 7.99
CA ALA A 111 18.75 -4.70 8.24
C ALA A 111 19.25 -4.91 9.68
N ARG A 112 18.34 -5.03 10.65
CA ARG A 112 18.63 -5.33 12.06
C ARG A 112 18.74 -6.83 12.36
N GLN A 113 18.84 -7.67 11.33
CA GLN A 113 18.87 -9.13 11.42
C GLN A 113 17.65 -9.76 12.13
N ASP A 114 16.55 -9.02 12.24
CA ASP A 114 15.29 -9.51 12.79
C ASP A 114 14.32 -9.91 11.67
N THR A 115 14.38 -11.17 11.27
CA THR A 115 13.45 -11.75 10.29
C THR A 115 12.19 -12.31 10.96
N LYS A 116 12.26 -12.58 12.28
CA LYS A 116 11.16 -13.21 13.04
C LYS A 116 9.97 -12.28 13.21
N THR A 117 10.21 -11.01 13.55
CA THR A 117 9.13 -10.05 13.81
C THR A 117 8.26 -9.82 12.58
N PRO A 118 8.77 -9.47 11.38
CA PRO A 118 7.92 -9.34 10.19
C PRO A 118 7.19 -10.63 9.85
N PHE A 119 7.86 -11.78 9.94
CA PHE A 119 7.26 -13.08 9.66
C PHE A 119 6.05 -13.38 10.57
N VAL A 120 6.19 -13.21 11.87
CA VAL A 120 5.09 -13.43 12.82
C VAL A 120 3.94 -12.46 12.57
N VAL A 121 4.23 -11.18 12.37
CA VAL A 121 3.20 -10.17 12.09
C VAL A 121 2.47 -10.50 10.79
N SER A 122 3.18 -10.93 9.74
CA SER A 122 2.56 -11.33 8.47
C SER A 122 1.64 -12.55 8.63
N ILE A 123 2.02 -13.55 9.43
CA ILE A 123 1.13 -14.69 9.72
C ILE A 123 -0.18 -14.22 10.37
N PHE A 124 -0.09 -13.35 11.38
CA PHE A 124 -1.28 -12.79 12.02
C PHE A 124 -2.11 -11.94 11.05
N ALA A 125 -1.46 -11.13 10.21
CA ALA A 125 -2.14 -10.30 9.21
C ALA A 125 -2.87 -11.16 8.18
N VAL A 126 -2.26 -12.25 7.70
CA VAL A 126 -2.90 -13.20 6.77
C VAL A 126 -4.10 -13.87 7.43
N GLY A 127 -3.96 -14.36 8.67
CA GLY A 127 -5.08 -14.94 9.43
C GLY A 127 -6.23 -13.95 9.63
N PHE A 128 -5.91 -12.71 9.98
CA PHE A 128 -6.89 -11.63 10.12
C PHE A 128 -7.59 -11.31 8.80
N THR A 129 -6.83 -11.21 7.69
CA THR A 129 -7.38 -10.98 6.36
C THR A 129 -8.30 -12.12 5.91
N MET A 130 -7.93 -13.38 6.21
CA MET A 130 -8.78 -14.54 5.93
C MET A 130 -10.08 -14.49 6.72
N ALA A 131 -10.03 -14.18 8.01
CA ALA A 131 -11.22 -14.04 8.84
C ALA A 131 -12.16 -12.94 8.33
N LEU A 132 -11.61 -11.76 7.97
CA LEU A 132 -12.38 -10.67 7.37
C LEU A 132 -13.00 -11.08 6.02
N SER A 133 -12.24 -11.80 5.18
CA SER A 133 -12.73 -12.28 3.88
C SER A 133 -13.93 -13.19 4.03
N VAL A 134 -13.91 -14.09 5.03
CA VAL A 134 -15.05 -14.97 5.35
C VAL A 134 -16.24 -14.15 5.85
N ILE A 135 -16.03 -13.20 6.76
CA ILE A 135 -17.07 -12.32 7.27
C ILE A 135 -17.73 -11.55 6.13
N PHE A 136 -16.96 -10.93 5.24
CA PHE A 136 -17.50 -10.18 4.10
C PHE A 136 -18.20 -11.08 3.08
N ALA A 137 -17.75 -12.32 2.91
CA ALA A 137 -18.43 -13.28 2.05
C ALA A 137 -19.82 -13.67 2.62
N ILE A 138 -19.92 -13.88 3.94
CA ILE A 138 -21.20 -14.22 4.60
C ILE A 138 -22.15 -13.03 4.63
N THR A 139 -21.65 -11.82 4.79
CA THR A 139 -22.45 -10.58 4.85
C THR A 139 -22.88 -10.08 3.47
N GLY A 140 -22.51 -10.77 2.38
CA GLY A 140 -22.97 -10.46 1.03
C GLY A 140 -22.27 -9.30 0.33
N PHE A 141 -21.08 -8.90 0.80
CA PHE A 141 -20.27 -7.82 0.16
C PHE A 141 -19.74 -8.18 -1.24
N GLY A 142 -19.95 -9.42 -1.69
CA GLY A 142 -19.53 -9.87 -3.03
C GLY A 142 -18.00 -9.84 -3.23
N PRO A 143 -17.53 -9.68 -4.49
CA PRO A 143 -16.10 -9.68 -4.81
C PRO A 143 -15.30 -8.55 -4.15
N ASP A 144 -15.94 -7.41 -3.93
CA ASP A 144 -15.31 -6.22 -3.32
C ASP A 144 -14.93 -6.45 -1.87
N GLY A 145 -15.67 -7.32 -1.17
CA GLY A 145 -15.36 -7.72 0.21
C GLY A 145 -13.98 -8.32 0.36
N LEU A 146 -13.51 -9.11 -0.62
CA LEU A 146 -12.15 -9.65 -0.62
C LEU A 146 -11.09 -8.55 -0.72
N GLY A 147 -11.34 -7.54 -1.56
CA GLY A 147 -10.44 -6.40 -1.71
C GLY A 147 -10.39 -5.52 -0.45
N TRP A 148 -11.53 -5.28 0.18
CA TRP A 148 -11.59 -4.56 1.46
C TRP A 148 -10.90 -5.33 2.60
N ALA A 149 -11.11 -6.66 2.68
CA ALA A 149 -10.41 -7.48 3.66
C ALA A 149 -8.89 -7.38 3.51
N GLN A 150 -8.39 -7.44 2.28
CA GLN A 150 -6.97 -7.29 1.99
C GLN A 150 -6.44 -5.89 2.33
N SER A 151 -7.20 -4.84 2.03
CA SER A 151 -6.82 -3.47 2.34
C SER A 151 -6.76 -3.21 3.85
N ILE A 152 -7.74 -3.69 4.60
CA ILE A 152 -7.79 -3.57 6.06
C ILE A 152 -6.67 -4.39 6.69
N GLY A 153 -6.45 -5.62 6.21
CA GLY A 153 -5.37 -6.50 6.69
C GLY A 153 -4.00 -5.88 6.47
N ALA A 154 -3.74 -5.33 5.27
CA ALA A 154 -2.48 -4.66 4.95
C ALA A 154 -2.26 -3.40 5.82
N LEU A 155 -3.31 -2.61 6.10
CA LEU A 155 -3.22 -1.47 7.02
C LEU A 155 -2.90 -1.93 8.44
N ALA A 156 -3.56 -2.95 8.95
CA ALA A 156 -3.27 -3.49 10.27
C ALA A 156 -1.82 -3.98 10.38
N GLU A 157 -1.34 -4.69 9.35
CA GLU A 157 0.04 -5.18 9.28
C GLU A 157 1.07 -4.06 9.36
N ILE A 158 0.94 -3.01 8.56
CA ILE A 158 1.90 -1.89 8.58
C ILE A 158 1.84 -1.09 9.89
N ILE A 159 0.65 -0.91 10.46
CA ILE A 159 0.51 -0.20 11.73
C ILE A 159 1.27 -0.98 12.82
N ILE A 160 1.09 -2.29 12.90
CA ILE A 160 1.78 -3.15 13.87
C ILE A 160 3.30 -3.08 13.65
N LEU A 161 3.77 -3.28 12.41
CA LEU A 161 5.20 -3.25 12.10
C LEU A 161 5.85 -1.91 12.43
N LEU A 162 5.24 -0.80 12.01
CA LEU A 162 5.77 0.54 12.30
C LEU A 162 5.75 0.86 13.79
N THR A 163 4.74 0.41 14.52
CA THR A 163 4.67 0.57 15.98
C THR A 163 5.78 -0.20 16.68
N ILE A 164 6.01 -1.45 16.30
CA ILE A 164 7.11 -2.26 16.87
C ILE A 164 8.46 -1.63 16.51
N LEU A 165 8.65 -1.21 15.27
CA LEU A 165 9.90 -0.59 14.83
C LEU A 165 10.17 0.73 15.57
N ASN A 166 9.15 1.55 15.74
CA ASN A 166 9.25 2.80 16.50
C ASN A 166 9.55 2.56 17.99
N ALA A 167 8.94 1.54 18.59
CA ALA A 167 9.22 1.18 19.99
C ALA A 167 10.65 0.67 20.21
N ARG A 168 11.23 0.02 19.20
CA ARG A 168 12.63 -0.49 19.25
C ARG A 168 13.66 0.55 18.81
N ALA A 169 13.24 1.64 18.18
CA ALA A 169 14.16 2.73 17.82
C ALA A 169 14.50 3.54 19.08
N LYS A 170 15.79 3.74 19.33
CA LYS A 170 16.26 4.62 20.41
C LYS A 170 15.83 6.09 20.20
N PHE A 171 15.54 6.48 18.98
CA PHE A 171 15.04 7.78 18.57
C PHE A 171 13.66 7.61 17.92
N GLN A 172 12.76 8.57 18.16
CA GLN A 172 11.40 8.54 17.62
C GLN A 172 11.42 8.60 16.09
N LEU A 173 11.07 7.49 15.44
CA LEU A 173 10.92 7.41 13.97
C LEU A 173 9.76 8.28 13.49
N LEU A 174 8.68 8.34 14.28
CA LEU A 174 7.43 9.02 13.99
C LEU A 174 7.35 10.30 14.84
N ASP A 175 8.16 11.30 14.51
CA ASP A 175 8.17 12.61 15.17
C ASP A 175 7.12 13.58 14.59
N LYS A 176 6.97 14.75 15.21
CA LYS A 176 6.04 15.79 14.75
C LYS A 176 6.32 16.23 13.31
N THR A 177 7.58 16.27 12.89
CA THR A 177 8.00 16.63 11.54
C THR A 177 7.57 15.59 10.52
N PHE A 178 7.59 14.29 10.90
CA PHE A 178 7.09 13.22 10.07
C PHE A 178 5.56 13.33 9.85
N TRP A 179 4.80 13.54 10.92
CA TRP A 179 3.35 13.73 10.83
C TRP A 179 2.95 14.97 10.04
N LEU A 180 3.69 16.07 10.18
CA LEU A 180 3.46 17.27 9.38
C LEU A 180 3.73 17.02 7.88
N ALA A 181 4.76 16.24 7.56
CA ALA A 181 5.04 15.85 6.17
C ALA A 181 3.90 14.98 5.60
N ILE A 182 3.42 13.98 6.35
CA ILE A 182 2.26 13.16 5.94
C ILE A 182 1.03 14.04 5.72
N PHE A 183 0.73 14.97 6.60
CA PHE A 183 -0.41 15.86 6.45
C PHE A 183 -0.33 16.71 5.18
N ARG A 184 0.85 17.26 4.86
CA ARG A 184 1.08 17.97 3.59
C ARG A 184 0.90 17.06 2.36
N MET A 185 1.34 15.80 2.45
CA MET A 185 1.16 14.80 1.39
C MET A 185 -0.32 14.44 1.21
N MET A 186 -1.09 14.35 2.28
CA MET A 186 -2.54 14.14 2.23
C MET A 186 -3.25 15.29 1.53
N ILE A 187 -2.88 16.53 1.83
CA ILE A 187 -3.43 17.71 1.14
C ILE A 187 -3.11 17.67 -0.36
N ALA A 188 -1.85 17.40 -0.73
CA ALA A 188 -1.45 17.27 -2.13
C ALA A 188 -2.24 16.16 -2.84
N SER A 189 -2.44 15.03 -2.18
CA SER A 189 -3.23 13.91 -2.72
C SER A 189 -4.72 14.24 -2.83
N PHE A 190 -5.25 15.09 -1.97
CA PHE A 190 -6.61 15.61 -2.10
C PHE A 190 -6.77 16.46 -3.37
N PHE A 191 -5.83 17.35 -3.67
CA PHE A 191 -5.84 18.08 -4.94
C PHE A 191 -5.68 17.15 -6.15
N THR A 192 -4.85 16.11 -6.04
CA THR A 192 -4.74 15.07 -7.06
C THR A 192 -6.08 14.35 -7.27
N ALA A 193 -6.83 14.08 -6.20
CA ALA A 193 -8.16 13.46 -6.26
C ALA A 193 -9.15 14.36 -7.02
N ILE A 194 -9.17 15.66 -6.73
CA ILE A 194 -10.01 16.64 -7.42
C ILE A 194 -9.64 16.67 -8.91
N ALA A 195 -8.36 16.80 -9.23
CA ALA A 195 -7.91 16.82 -10.62
C ALA A 195 -8.28 15.54 -11.37
N ALA A 196 -8.05 14.36 -10.76
CA ALA A 196 -8.41 13.07 -11.33
C ALA A 196 -9.92 12.94 -11.54
N TYR A 197 -10.74 13.40 -10.60
CA TYR A 197 -12.20 13.41 -10.74
C TYR A 197 -12.66 14.28 -11.92
N PHE A 198 -12.13 15.51 -12.06
CA PHE A 198 -12.48 16.37 -13.20
C PHE A 198 -11.99 15.77 -14.52
N MET A 199 -10.79 15.22 -14.57
CA MET A 199 -10.27 14.57 -15.78
C MET A 199 -11.16 13.38 -16.21
N THR A 200 -11.61 12.56 -15.29
CA THR A 200 -12.50 11.42 -15.62
C THR A 200 -13.89 11.89 -16.08
N LYS A 201 -14.36 13.07 -15.66
CA LYS A 201 -15.61 13.66 -16.17
C LYS A 201 -15.47 14.37 -17.51
N LEU A 202 -14.34 15.06 -17.74
CA LEU A 202 -14.08 15.82 -18.98
C LEU A 202 -13.68 14.92 -20.15
N LEU A 203 -13.10 13.76 -19.88
CA LEU A 203 -12.78 12.73 -20.86
C LEU A 203 -13.83 11.60 -20.73
N PRO A 204 -15.02 11.74 -21.33
CA PRO A 204 -15.98 10.63 -21.41
C PRO A 204 -15.45 9.64 -22.45
N LEU A 205 -14.39 8.92 -22.13
CA LEU A 205 -14.07 7.71 -22.85
C LEU A 205 -15.20 6.74 -22.54
N ARG A 206 -16.15 6.64 -23.46
CA ARG A 206 -17.24 5.69 -23.42
C ARG A 206 -16.65 4.32 -23.15
N ALA A 207 -16.84 3.81 -21.96
CA ALA A 207 -16.77 2.38 -21.69
C ALA A 207 -18.00 1.79 -22.44
N THR A 208 -17.87 1.62 -23.76
CA THR A 208 -18.80 0.79 -24.55
C THR A 208 -18.43 -0.66 -24.38
#